data_a13958d593b4cf9e01e0d83f63ad2d8c
#
_entry.id   a13958d593b4cf9e01e0d83f63ad2d8c
#
_cell.length_a   1.000
_cell.length_b   1.000
_cell.length_c   1.000
_cell.angle_alpha   90.00
_cell.angle_beta   90.00
_cell.angle_gamma   90.00
#
_symmetry.space_group_name_H-M   'P 1'
#
loop_
_entity.id
_entity.type
_entity.pdbx_description
1 polymer ?
#
loop_
_entity_poly.entity_id
_entity_poly.type
_entity_poly.pdbx_seq_one_letter_code
_entity_poly.pdbx_strand_id
1 'polypeptide(L)'
;MSIRTTRKIVEFSNPFSIEGAGRVLPAGNYEIVTDEELIEGLSFPVYRRVATMMLAYTKSSPVPSTEMLNIDPRDLAAAIERDKRTAKQP
;
A
#
# COMPACT_ATOMS: atom_id res chain seq x y z
N MET A 1 -12.99 -20.53 6.40
CA MET A 1 -11.88 -19.59 6.58
C MET A 1 -12.36 -18.19 6.30
N SER A 2 -12.13 -17.26 7.24
CA SER A 2 -12.65 -15.89 7.14
C SER A 2 -11.53 -14.92 6.78
N ILE A 3 -11.73 -14.16 5.71
CA ILE A 3 -10.79 -13.12 5.29
C ILE A 3 -11.45 -11.77 5.47
N ARG A 4 -10.74 -10.84 6.11
CA ARG A 4 -11.18 -9.46 6.25
C ARG A 4 -10.30 -8.60 5.35
N THR A 5 -10.94 -7.86 4.46
CA THR A 5 -10.24 -6.95 3.55
C THR A 5 -10.50 -5.52 3.98
N THR A 6 -9.42 -4.78 4.19
CA THR A 6 -9.48 -3.37 4.57
C THR A 6 -8.87 -2.53 3.45
N ARG A 7 -9.51 -1.41 3.11
CA ARG A 7 -9.02 -0.49 2.09
C ARG A 7 -8.83 0.89 2.69
N LYS A 8 -7.74 1.55 2.34
CA LYS A 8 -7.51 2.94 2.74
C LYS A 8 -6.76 3.67 1.64
N ILE A 9 -6.87 5.00 1.63
CA ILE A 9 -6.16 5.84 0.68
C ILE A 9 -4.96 6.47 1.38
N VAL A 10 -3.80 6.40 0.73
CA VAL A 10 -2.57 7.05 1.18
C VAL A 10 -2.18 8.08 0.14
N GLU A 11 -1.94 9.31 0.57
CA GLU A 11 -1.51 10.38 -0.31
C GLU A 11 0.01 10.58 -0.20
N PHE A 12 0.67 10.64 -1.35
CA PHE A 12 2.09 10.98 -1.45
C PHE A 12 2.21 12.34 -2.10
N SER A 13 2.91 13.24 -1.43
CA SER A 13 3.13 14.60 -1.94
C SER A 13 4.28 14.67 -2.94
N ASN A 14 5.15 13.68 -2.95
CA ASN A 14 6.34 13.62 -3.79
C ASN A 14 6.43 12.27 -4.48
N PRO A 15 7.16 12.20 -5.62
CA PRO A 15 7.48 10.88 -6.18
C PRO A 15 8.22 10.04 -5.14
N PHE A 16 7.95 8.75 -5.12
CA PHE A 16 8.49 7.86 -4.10
C PHE A 16 8.87 6.52 -4.69
N SER A 17 9.80 5.85 -4.04
CA SER A 17 10.14 4.48 -4.36
C SER A 17 9.70 3.56 -3.23
N ILE A 18 9.26 2.38 -3.59
CA ILE A 18 8.90 1.36 -2.62
C ILE A 18 9.40 0.02 -3.16
N GLU A 19 9.98 -0.77 -2.29
CA GLU A 19 10.43 -2.09 -2.68
C GLU A 19 9.23 -2.93 -3.07
N GLY A 20 9.35 -3.69 -4.13
CA GLY A 20 8.25 -4.45 -4.70
C GLY A 20 7.64 -3.79 -5.93
N ALA A 21 7.74 -2.47 -6.07
CA ALA A 21 7.28 -1.79 -7.27
C ALA A 21 8.32 -1.83 -8.39
N GLY A 22 9.60 -1.88 -8.02
CA GLY A 22 10.69 -1.93 -8.99
C GLY A 22 10.93 -0.64 -9.74
N ARG A 23 10.29 0.45 -9.33
CA ARG A 23 10.41 1.75 -10.01
C ARG A 23 9.96 2.86 -9.07
N VAL A 24 10.27 4.09 -9.46
CA VAL A 24 9.76 5.29 -8.78
C VAL A 24 8.32 5.52 -9.23
N LEU A 25 7.44 5.74 -8.28
CA LEU A 25 6.03 6.03 -8.53
C LEU A 25 5.76 7.52 -8.36
N PRO A 26 4.86 8.10 -9.17
CA PRO A 26 4.56 9.53 -9.07
C PRO A 26 3.79 9.86 -7.80
N ALA A 27 3.84 11.14 -7.40
CA ALA A 27 3.00 11.66 -6.34
C ALA A 27 1.53 11.46 -6.68
N GLY A 28 0.71 11.29 -5.66
CA GLY A 28 -0.73 11.12 -5.83
C GLY A 28 -1.33 10.24 -4.75
N ASN A 29 -2.58 9.84 -4.97
CA ASN A 29 -3.32 8.99 -4.05
C ASN A 29 -3.23 7.54 -4.48
N TYR A 30 -2.99 6.67 -3.51
CA TYR A 30 -2.88 5.23 -3.75
C TYR A 30 -3.80 4.49 -2.80
N GLU A 31 -4.53 3.53 -3.33
CA GLU A 31 -5.37 2.68 -2.51
C GLU A 31 -4.54 1.51 -1.98
N ILE A 32 -4.57 1.31 -0.67
CA ILE A 32 -3.88 0.20 -0.02
C ILE A 32 -4.93 -0.80 0.42
N VAL A 33 -4.78 -2.03 -0.02
CA VAL A 33 -5.68 -3.13 0.30
C VAL A 33 -4.94 -4.10 1.20
N THR A 34 -5.49 -4.36 2.37
CA THR A 34 -4.90 -5.29 3.35
C THR A 34 -5.86 -6.43 3.58
N ASP A 35 -5.40 -7.64 3.35
CA ASP A 35 -6.15 -8.85 3.65
C ASP A 35 -5.64 -9.46 4.95
N GLU A 36 -6.58 -9.83 5.80
CA GLU A 36 -6.28 -10.44 7.08
C GLU A 36 -7.11 -11.71 7.25
N GLU A 37 -6.51 -12.74 7.82
CA GLU A 37 -7.15 -14.02 8.05
C GLU A 37 -7.48 -14.17 9.53
N LEU A 38 -8.71 -14.62 9.81
CA LEU A 38 -9.11 -14.91 11.18
C LEU A 38 -8.41 -16.19 11.66
N ILE A 39 -7.75 -16.09 12.80
CA ILE A 39 -7.14 -17.26 13.44
C ILE A 39 -8.19 -17.85 14.38
N GLU A 40 -8.65 -19.06 14.05
CA GLU A 40 -9.66 -19.76 14.79
C GLU A 40 -9.04 -20.56 15.96
N GLY A 41 -9.87 -20.97 16.89
CA GLY A 41 -9.45 -21.79 18.03
C GLY A 41 -8.94 -21.02 19.23
N LEU A 42 -8.99 -19.70 19.17
CA LEU A 42 -8.61 -18.83 20.29
C LEU A 42 -9.85 -18.37 21.04
N SER A 43 -9.66 -18.01 22.31
CA SER A 43 -10.78 -17.56 23.15
C SER A 43 -11.28 -16.16 22.75
N PHE A 44 -10.54 -15.45 21.89
CA PHE A 44 -10.96 -14.17 21.34
C PHE A 44 -10.52 -14.11 19.88
N PRO A 45 -11.21 -13.32 19.02
CA PRO A 45 -10.85 -13.25 17.61
C PRO A 45 -9.52 -12.53 17.44
N VAL A 46 -8.63 -13.14 16.63
CA VAL A 46 -7.35 -12.56 16.26
C VAL A 46 -7.22 -12.66 14.74
N TYR A 47 -6.85 -11.54 14.11
CA TYR A 47 -6.63 -11.49 12.68
C TYR A 47 -5.15 -11.42 12.39
N ARG A 48 -4.70 -12.19 11.40
CA ARG A 48 -3.32 -12.19 10.94
C ARG A 48 -3.28 -11.60 9.52
N ARG A 49 -2.37 -10.64 9.31
CA ARG A 49 -2.17 -10.08 7.97
C ARG A 49 -1.59 -11.15 7.05
N VAL A 50 -2.22 -11.36 5.91
CA VAL A 50 -1.75 -12.33 4.91
C VAL A 50 -1.26 -11.65 3.63
N ALA A 51 -1.74 -10.44 3.31
CA ALA A 51 -1.29 -9.72 2.13
C ALA A 51 -1.53 -8.21 2.29
N THR A 52 -0.62 -7.43 1.74
CA THR A 52 -0.79 -5.98 1.60
C THR A 52 -0.50 -5.64 0.14
N MET A 53 -1.43 -4.94 -0.48
CA MET A 53 -1.35 -4.61 -1.91
C MET A 53 -1.58 -3.12 -2.09
N MET A 54 -0.89 -2.55 -3.08
CA MET A 54 -1.07 -1.15 -3.46
C MET A 54 -1.55 -1.10 -4.89
N LEU A 55 -2.60 -0.33 -5.14
CA LEU A 55 -3.10 -0.11 -6.49
C LEU A 55 -2.43 1.13 -7.08
N ALA A 56 -1.66 0.93 -8.14
CA ALA A 56 -0.95 2.00 -8.83
C ALA A 56 -1.62 2.23 -10.19
N TYR A 57 -2.08 3.46 -10.41
CA TYR A 57 -2.74 3.84 -11.64
C TYR A 57 -1.73 4.42 -12.61
N THR A 58 -1.74 3.92 -13.85
CA THR A 58 -0.82 4.37 -14.89
C THR A 58 -1.57 5.15 -15.95
N LYS A 59 -1.16 6.41 -16.15
CA LYS A 59 -1.72 7.28 -17.19
C LYS A 59 -0.84 7.35 -18.43
N SER A 60 0.37 6.83 -18.37
CA SER A 60 1.36 6.98 -19.43
C SER A 60 1.16 6.04 -20.62
N SER A 61 0.22 5.13 -20.51
CA SER A 61 -0.13 4.20 -21.57
C SER A 61 -1.33 4.75 -22.37
N PRO A 62 -1.48 4.42 -23.66
CA PRO A 62 -2.69 4.78 -24.41
C PRO A 62 -3.96 4.26 -23.74
N VAL A 63 -3.87 3.16 -23.01
CA VAL A 63 -4.97 2.63 -22.24
C VAL A 63 -4.62 2.76 -20.76
N PRO A 64 -5.31 3.62 -20.00
CA PRO A 64 -5.08 3.70 -18.55
C PRO A 64 -5.29 2.35 -17.91
N SER A 65 -4.41 1.99 -17.01
CA SER A 65 -4.48 0.69 -16.34
C SER A 65 -4.15 0.84 -14.85
N THR A 66 -4.70 -0.06 -14.05
CA THR A 66 -4.40 -0.17 -12.64
C THR A 66 -3.56 -1.41 -12.42
N GLU A 67 -2.42 -1.24 -11.78
CA GLU A 67 -1.52 -2.33 -11.45
C GLU A 67 -1.61 -2.62 -9.97
N MET A 68 -1.75 -3.89 -9.60
CA MET A 68 -1.79 -4.32 -8.22
C MET A 68 -0.39 -4.78 -7.81
N LEU A 69 0.21 -4.08 -6.85
CA LEU A 69 1.57 -4.36 -6.40
C LEU A 69 1.53 -4.98 -5.01
N ASN A 70 2.20 -6.13 -4.85
CA ASN A 70 2.40 -6.70 -3.53
C ASN A 70 3.52 -5.95 -2.84
N ILE A 71 3.26 -5.42 -1.65
CA ILE A 71 4.22 -4.63 -0.92
C ILE A 71 4.33 -5.11 0.52
N ASP A 72 5.48 -4.82 1.15
CA ASP A 72 5.66 -5.04 2.57
C ASP A 72 5.13 -3.80 3.31
N PRO A 73 4.25 -3.96 4.31
CA PRO A 73 3.73 -2.81 5.04
C PRO A 73 4.81 -1.98 5.73
N ARG A 74 5.96 -2.58 6.05
CA ARG A 74 7.09 -1.83 6.62
C ARG A 74 7.71 -0.90 5.59
N ASP A 75 7.80 -1.35 4.35
CA ASP A 75 8.32 -0.51 3.24
C ASP A 75 7.36 0.63 2.95
N LEU A 76 6.06 0.37 3.03
CA LEU A 76 5.05 1.42 2.87
C LEU A 76 5.18 2.47 3.98
N ALA A 77 5.31 2.04 5.23
CA ALA A 77 5.46 2.95 6.35
C ALA A 77 6.72 3.81 6.19
N ALA A 78 7.83 3.21 5.75
CA ALA A 78 9.07 3.94 5.51
C ALA A 78 8.91 4.96 4.39
N ALA A 79 8.20 4.61 3.32
CA ALA A 79 7.95 5.52 2.21
C ALA A 79 7.10 6.71 2.65
N ILE A 80 6.08 6.47 3.46
CA ILE A 80 5.23 7.53 4.00
C ILE A 80 6.05 8.48 4.87
N GLU A 81 6.93 7.96 5.71
CA GLU A 81 7.78 8.78 6.56
C GLU A 81 8.74 9.64 5.74
N ARG A 82 9.34 9.07 4.69
CA ARG A 82 10.22 9.84 3.80
C ARG A 82 9.45 10.97 3.12
N ASP A 83 8.22 10.70 2.69
CA ASP A 83 7.38 11.70 2.04
C ASP A 83 7.08 12.87 2.98
N LYS A 84 6.75 12.58 4.23
CA LYS A 84 6.47 13.60 5.23
C LYS A 84 7.68 14.48 5.49
N ARG A 85 8.87 13.88 5.59
CA ARG A 85 10.10 14.63 5.83
C ARG A 85 10.46 15.50 4.64
N THR A 86 10.28 15.01 3.43
CA THR A 86 10.54 15.78 2.22
C THR A 86 9.59 16.96 2.11
N ALA A 87 8.31 16.76 2.43
CA ALA A 87 7.30 17.80 2.34
C ALA A 87 7.55 18.92 3.35
N LYS A 88 8.24 18.67 4.46
CA LYS A 88 8.54 19.66 5.50
C LYS A 88 9.80 20.47 5.23
N GLN A 89 10.58 20.08 4.25
CA GLN A 89 11.81 20.81 3.94
C GLN A 89 11.49 22.02 3.08
N PRO A 90 12.01 23.19 3.45
CA PRO A 90 11.79 24.41 2.66
C PRO A 90 12.48 24.38 1.31
#